data_6495401359324663866f8353a3cbe8ec
#
_entry.id   6495401359324663866f8353a3cbe8ec
#
_cell.length_a   1.000
_cell.length_b   1.000
_cell.length_c   1.000
_cell.angle_alpha   90.00
_cell.angle_beta   90.00
_cell.angle_gamma   90.00
#
_symmetry.space_group_name_H-M   'P 1'
#
loop_
_entity.id
_entity.type
_entity.pdbx_description
1 polymer ?
#
loop_
_entity_poly.entity_id
_entity_poly.type
_entity_poly.pdbx_seq_one_letter_code
_entity_poly.pdbx_strand_id
1 'polypeptide(L)'
;VGELAGWKFCPRCRTELRGDEQRLECPECGFVAYASSKATAGALVEDEQGRLLLVRRAEEPFKGRWDIPGGFLDEGEHPLDGLRRELREETGLEVEPVDFLGVWTDRYGGDSTAEATLNLYWTARVTGGEPAPADDVDDLRWFERHELPPAGELAFENVPLVLAAWQLHAQRTRLDR
;
A
#
# COMPACT_ATOMS: atom_id res chain seq x y z
N VAL A 1 3.33 10.66 -15.20
CA VAL A 1 2.53 11.89 -15.25
C VAL A 1 2.07 12.15 -13.83
N GLY A 2 2.18 13.39 -13.31
CA GLY A 2 1.77 13.73 -11.94
C GLY A 2 0.25 13.79 -11.78
N GLU A 3 -0.24 13.76 -10.53
CA GLU A 3 -1.66 13.84 -10.17
C GLU A 3 -2.38 15.03 -10.81
N LEU A 4 -1.71 16.18 -10.89
CA LEU A 4 -2.28 17.42 -11.46
C LEU A 4 -2.12 17.51 -12.99
N ALA A 5 -1.47 16.55 -13.62
CA ALA A 5 -1.28 16.58 -15.07
C ALA A 5 -2.61 16.52 -15.81
N GLY A 6 -2.80 17.47 -16.69
CA GLY A 6 -4.07 17.59 -17.45
C GLY A 6 -5.19 18.38 -16.75
N TRP A 7 -5.01 18.80 -15.50
CA TRP A 7 -5.94 19.71 -14.85
C TRP A 7 -5.84 21.11 -15.51
N LYS A 8 -6.87 21.53 -16.18
CA LYS A 8 -6.91 22.81 -16.89
C LYS A 8 -7.80 23.85 -16.22
N PHE A 9 -8.88 23.39 -15.58
CA PHE A 9 -9.92 24.27 -15.05
C PHE A 9 -10.14 24.04 -13.55
N CYS A 10 -10.41 25.13 -12.86
CA CYS A 10 -10.74 25.12 -11.45
C CYS A 10 -12.04 24.33 -11.17
N PRO A 11 -12.02 23.34 -10.23
CA PRO A 11 -13.22 22.57 -9.90
C PRO A 11 -14.29 23.41 -9.20
N ARG A 12 -13.94 24.60 -8.65
CA ARG A 12 -14.87 25.49 -7.94
C ARG A 12 -15.57 26.50 -8.86
N CYS A 13 -14.80 27.15 -9.76
CA CYS A 13 -15.35 28.25 -10.57
C CYS A 13 -15.12 28.12 -12.09
N ARG A 14 -14.49 27.04 -12.52
CA ARG A 14 -14.18 26.72 -13.94
C ARG A 14 -13.21 27.67 -14.64
N THR A 15 -12.59 28.62 -13.93
CA THR A 15 -11.52 29.46 -14.48
C THR A 15 -10.29 28.61 -14.77
N GLU A 16 -9.52 28.96 -15.79
CA GLU A 16 -8.27 28.30 -16.14
C GLU A 16 -7.26 28.40 -14.99
N LEU A 17 -6.69 27.24 -14.60
CA LEU A 17 -5.68 27.15 -13.55
C LEU A 17 -4.32 27.59 -14.07
N ARG A 18 -3.48 28.13 -13.17
CA ARG A 18 -2.09 28.52 -13.44
C ARG A 18 -1.15 27.78 -12.50
N GLY A 19 0.04 27.45 -12.98
CA GLY A 19 1.07 26.77 -12.20
C GLY A 19 1.77 25.69 -13.00
N ASP A 20 2.25 24.69 -12.29
CA ASP A 20 3.00 23.55 -12.83
C ASP A 20 2.42 22.20 -12.34
N GLU A 21 3.15 21.11 -12.60
CA GLU A 21 2.72 19.76 -12.22
C GLU A 21 2.71 19.51 -10.69
N GLN A 22 3.32 20.40 -9.90
CA GLN A 22 3.39 20.27 -8.44
C GLN A 22 2.35 21.13 -7.73
N ARG A 23 1.98 22.27 -8.34
CA ARG A 23 1.03 23.22 -7.74
C ARG A 23 0.25 23.98 -8.81
N LEU A 24 -1.06 23.94 -8.68
CA LEU A 24 -1.97 24.75 -9.50
C LEU A 24 -2.76 25.72 -8.63
N GLU A 25 -3.00 26.93 -9.15
CA GLU A 25 -3.75 27.97 -8.47
C GLU A 25 -4.80 28.60 -9.41
N CYS A 26 -5.98 28.87 -8.87
CA CYS A 26 -7.02 29.59 -9.57
C CYS A 26 -6.87 31.10 -9.31
N PRO A 27 -6.65 31.91 -10.36
CA PRO A 27 -6.48 33.37 -10.19
C PRO A 27 -7.77 34.08 -9.82
N GLU A 28 -8.93 33.46 -10.00
CA GLU A 28 -10.24 34.06 -9.74
C GLU A 28 -10.74 33.81 -8.31
N CYS A 29 -10.71 32.55 -7.85
CA CYS A 29 -11.29 32.17 -6.55
C CYS A 29 -10.26 31.76 -5.49
N GLY A 30 -8.96 31.80 -5.80
CA GLY A 30 -7.88 31.43 -4.89
C GLY A 30 -7.79 29.95 -4.54
N PHE A 31 -8.49 29.05 -5.27
CA PHE A 31 -8.33 27.60 -5.08
C PHE A 31 -6.89 27.21 -5.41
N VAL A 32 -6.28 26.40 -4.54
CA VAL A 32 -4.94 25.83 -4.76
C VAL A 32 -5.03 24.32 -4.67
N ALA A 33 -4.38 23.63 -5.61
CA ALA A 33 -4.15 22.20 -5.59
C ALA A 33 -2.64 21.92 -5.54
N TYR A 34 -2.25 20.95 -4.73
CA TYR A 34 -0.88 20.44 -4.66
C TYR A 34 -0.89 18.97 -5.09
N ALA A 35 0.08 18.61 -5.93
CA ALA A 35 0.33 17.19 -6.19
C ALA A 35 0.88 16.54 -4.92
N SER A 36 0.33 15.40 -4.56
CA SER A 36 0.74 14.63 -3.38
C SER A 36 0.74 13.14 -3.66
N SER A 37 1.62 12.41 -3.00
CA SER A 37 1.55 10.95 -3.01
C SER A 37 0.36 10.50 -2.17
N LYS A 38 -0.41 9.53 -2.68
CA LYS A 38 -1.48 8.90 -1.90
C LYS A 38 -0.87 7.97 -0.86
N ALA A 39 -1.29 8.15 0.37
CA ALA A 39 -0.81 7.32 1.47
C ALA A 39 -1.51 5.96 1.48
N THR A 40 -0.74 4.90 1.72
CA THR A 40 -1.23 3.54 1.96
C THR A 40 -0.66 2.99 3.25
N ALA A 41 -1.33 2.01 3.84
CA ALA A 41 -0.82 1.27 4.98
C ALA A 41 -0.99 -0.24 4.73
N GLY A 42 0.07 -1.01 4.98
CA GLY A 42 0.08 -2.45 4.79
C GLY A 42 0.87 -3.17 5.89
N ALA A 43 0.69 -4.48 5.97
CA ALA A 43 1.33 -5.28 7.01
C ALA A 43 1.99 -6.56 6.51
N LEU A 44 3.19 -6.81 7.00
CA LEU A 44 3.89 -8.09 6.94
C LEU A 44 3.36 -8.95 8.10
N VAL A 45 2.27 -9.71 7.83
CA VAL A 45 1.59 -10.53 8.83
C VAL A 45 2.30 -11.87 8.96
N GLU A 46 2.76 -12.19 10.16
CA GLU A 46 3.37 -13.48 10.46
C GLU A 46 2.41 -14.36 11.28
N ASP A 47 2.36 -15.64 10.94
CA ASP A 47 1.71 -16.65 11.76
C ASP A 47 2.63 -17.17 12.88
N GLU A 48 2.12 -18.08 13.72
CA GLU A 48 2.88 -18.68 14.82
C GLU A 48 4.09 -19.51 14.36
N GLN A 49 4.11 -19.95 13.09
CA GLN A 49 5.20 -20.68 12.47
C GLN A 49 6.23 -19.75 11.84
N GLY A 50 5.96 -18.43 11.79
CA GLY A 50 6.81 -17.41 11.20
C GLY A 50 6.73 -17.39 9.68
N ARG A 51 5.63 -17.89 9.10
CA ARG A 51 5.30 -17.76 7.69
C ARG A 51 4.65 -16.40 7.44
N LEU A 52 4.88 -15.86 6.26
CA LEU A 52 4.35 -14.57 5.84
C LEU A 52 3.07 -14.74 5.01
N LEU A 53 2.05 -13.98 5.33
CA LEU A 53 0.85 -13.87 4.50
C LEU A 53 1.12 -12.96 3.31
N LEU A 54 0.84 -13.45 2.11
CA LEU A 54 0.67 -12.63 0.92
C LEU A 54 -0.72 -12.86 0.32
N VAL A 55 -1.23 -11.86 -0.35
CA VAL A 55 -2.51 -11.88 -1.05
C VAL A 55 -2.29 -11.84 -2.55
N ARG A 56 -3.20 -12.41 -3.34
CA ARG A 56 -3.14 -12.35 -4.80
C ARG A 56 -4.21 -11.39 -5.32
N ARG A 57 -3.78 -10.42 -6.09
CA ARG A 57 -4.66 -9.38 -6.63
C ARG A 57 -5.70 -9.94 -7.59
N ALA A 58 -6.97 -9.61 -7.37
CA ALA A 58 -8.09 -9.96 -8.24
C ALA A 58 -8.29 -8.97 -9.39
N GLU A 59 -7.76 -7.75 -9.25
CA GLU A 59 -8.00 -6.63 -10.16
C GLU A 59 -6.71 -5.98 -10.68
N GLU A 60 -6.82 -5.21 -11.76
CA GLU A 60 -5.73 -4.36 -12.24
C GLU A 60 -5.49 -3.15 -11.30
N PRO A 61 -4.28 -2.65 -11.19
CA PRO A 61 -3.06 -3.12 -11.85
C PRO A 61 -2.50 -4.41 -11.23
N PHE A 62 -1.77 -5.16 -12.03
CA PHE A 62 -1.06 -6.38 -11.62
C PHE A 62 -1.94 -7.55 -11.19
N LYS A 63 -3.13 -7.70 -11.77
CA LYS A 63 -4.01 -8.84 -11.54
C LYS A 63 -3.26 -10.17 -11.60
N GLY A 64 -3.51 -11.04 -10.61
CA GLY A 64 -2.93 -12.37 -10.49
C GLY A 64 -1.52 -12.40 -9.88
N ARG A 65 -0.93 -11.25 -9.53
CA ARG A 65 0.35 -11.17 -8.82
C ARG A 65 0.16 -11.13 -7.31
N TRP A 66 1.20 -11.54 -6.59
CA TRP A 66 1.24 -11.52 -5.13
C TRP A 66 1.62 -10.14 -4.61
N ASP A 67 0.98 -9.76 -3.51
CA ASP A 67 1.17 -8.47 -2.85
C ASP A 67 1.18 -8.61 -1.33
N ILE A 68 1.64 -7.57 -0.66
CA ILE A 68 1.51 -7.42 0.79
C ILE A 68 0.10 -6.87 1.06
N PRO A 69 -0.71 -7.48 1.96
CA PRO A 69 -2.05 -6.98 2.24
C PRO A 69 -2.03 -5.56 2.83
N GLY A 70 -2.97 -4.74 2.37
CA GLY A 70 -3.13 -3.33 2.75
C GLY A 70 -3.56 -2.46 1.60
N GLY A 71 -4.00 -1.23 1.88
CA GLY A 71 -4.57 -0.35 0.88
C GLY A 71 -4.46 1.13 1.19
N PHE A 72 -5.26 1.92 0.50
CA PHE A 72 -5.29 3.37 0.62
C PHE A 72 -5.91 3.82 1.94
N LEU A 73 -5.33 4.86 2.51
CA LEU A 73 -5.91 5.51 3.69
C LEU A 73 -7.04 6.46 3.27
N ASP A 74 -8.12 6.44 4.02
CA ASP A 74 -9.18 7.42 3.90
C ASP A 74 -8.73 8.81 4.38
N GLU A 75 -9.43 9.86 3.95
CA GLU A 75 -9.15 11.23 4.40
C GLU A 75 -9.28 11.34 5.92
N GLY A 76 -8.16 11.68 6.58
CA GLY A 76 -8.11 11.84 8.04
C GLY A 76 -8.01 10.52 8.82
N GLU A 77 -7.92 9.39 8.15
CA GLU A 77 -7.75 8.09 8.78
C GLU A 77 -6.34 7.93 9.38
N HIS A 78 -6.26 7.41 10.60
CA HIS A 78 -4.97 7.08 11.19
C HIS A 78 -4.38 5.82 10.53
N PRO A 79 -3.09 5.81 10.15
CA PRO A 79 -2.50 4.70 9.38
C PRO A 79 -2.67 3.31 10.00
N LEU A 80 -2.64 3.20 11.34
CA LEU A 80 -2.86 1.91 12.00
C LEU A 80 -4.32 1.46 11.98
N ASP A 81 -5.27 2.39 11.89
CA ASP A 81 -6.70 2.06 11.78
C ASP A 81 -7.01 1.64 10.33
N GLY A 82 -6.46 2.35 9.33
CA GLY A 82 -6.53 1.96 7.93
C GLY A 82 -5.92 0.59 7.68
N LEU A 83 -4.73 0.33 8.23
CA LEU A 83 -4.09 -0.98 8.14
C LEU A 83 -5.01 -2.10 8.67
N ARG A 84 -5.63 -1.92 9.85
CA ARG A 84 -6.53 -2.93 10.43
C ARG A 84 -7.81 -3.10 9.61
N ARG A 85 -8.36 -2.01 9.06
CA ARG A 85 -9.54 -2.03 8.20
C ARG A 85 -9.25 -2.81 6.92
N GLU A 86 -8.19 -2.45 6.18
CA GLU A 86 -7.79 -3.09 4.92
C GLU A 86 -7.54 -4.59 5.12
N LEU A 87 -6.77 -4.97 6.14
CA LEU A 87 -6.51 -6.39 6.37
C LEU A 87 -7.77 -7.19 6.70
N ARG A 88 -8.73 -6.59 7.41
CA ARG A 88 -10.01 -7.24 7.66
C ARG A 88 -10.84 -7.37 6.39
N GLU A 89 -10.86 -6.34 5.55
CA GLU A 89 -11.61 -6.31 4.29
C GLU A 89 -11.04 -7.31 3.28
N GLU A 90 -9.73 -7.34 3.08
CA GLU A 90 -9.05 -8.20 2.10
C GLU A 90 -8.90 -9.66 2.55
N THR A 91 -8.67 -9.89 3.84
CA THR A 91 -8.23 -11.20 4.34
C THR A 91 -9.14 -11.83 5.39
N GLY A 92 -10.11 -11.10 5.93
CA GLY A 92 -10.95 -11.54 7.05
C GLY A 92 -10.21 -11.64 8.39
N LEU A 93 -8.92 -11.27 8.45
CA LEU A 93 -8.11 -11.36 9.66
C LEU A 93 -8.17 -10.08 10.50
N GLU A 94 -8.19 -10.27 11.82
CA GLU A 94 -7.89 -9.22 12.77
C GLU A 94 -6.41 -9.27 13.13
N VAL A 95 -5.74 -8.12 13.04
CA VAL A 95 -4.30 -8.05 13.25
C VAL A 95 -3.92 -6.95 14.25
N GLU A 96 -2.82 -7.18 14.94
CA GLU A 96 -2.17 -6.17 15.76
C GLU A 96 -0.80 -5.81 15.17
N PRO A 97 -0.62 -4.56 14.72
CA PRO A 97 0.69 -4.04 14.29
C PRO A 97 1.70 -4.10 15.44
N VAL A 98 2.93 -4.52 15.15
CA VAL A 98 3.99 -4.71 16.15
C VAL A 98 5.07 -3.64 15.97
N ASP A 99 5.83 -3.71 14.87
CA ASP A 99 6.95 -2.80 14.62
C ASP A 99 6.74 -2.05 13.31
N PHE A 100 7.05 -0.76 13.31
CA PHE A 100 7.11 0.03 12.09
C PHE A 100 8.33 -0.37 11.27
N LEU A 101 8.12 -0.95 10.11
CA LEU A 101 9.19 -1.44 9.25
C LEU A 101 9.83 -0.32 8.42
N GLY A 102 9.01 0.61 7.92
CA GLY A 102 9.50 1.75 7.14
C GLY A 102 8.49 2.31 6.15
N VAL A 103 9.01 3.18 5.29
CA VAL A 103 8.26 3.89 4.25
C VAL A 103 8.93 3.65 2.90
N TRP A 104 8.12 3.35 1.88
CA TRP A 104 8.56 3.24 0.48
C TRP A 104 7.65 4.06 -0.43
N THR A 105 8.21 4.51 -1.52
CA THR A 105 7.43 5.16 -2.59
C THR A 105 7.28 4.20 -3.76
N ASP A 106 6.15 4.28 -4.44
CA ASP A 106 5.89 3.52 -5.66
C ASP A 106 4.87 4.27 -6.54
N ARG A 107 4.42 3.61 -7.59
CA ARG A 107 3.36 4.10 -8.46
C ARG A 107 2.24 3.06 -8.59
N TYR A 108 1.03 3.48 -8.28
CA TYR A 108 -0.17 2.68 -8.47
C TYR A 108 -0.72 2.90 -9.88
N GLY A 109 -0.65 1.87 -10.70
CA GLY A 109 -1.01 1.91 -12.12
C GLY A 109 0.14 1.41 -12.99
N GLY A 110 -0.17 0.78 -14.10
CA GLY A 110 0.81 0.15 -14.99
C GLY A 110 1.36 1.04 -16.11
N ASP A 111 0.99 2.32 -16.17
CA ASP A 111 1.29 3.20 -17.31
C ASP A 111 1.65 4.64 -16.91
N SER A 112 1.63 5.53 -17.92
CA SER A 112 1.94 6.96 -17.73
C SER A 112 0.95 7.73 -16.84
N THR A 113 -0.17 7.12 -16.45
CA THR A 113 -1.18 7.71 -15.56
C THR A 113 -1.04 7.26 -14.12
N ALA A 114 -0.04 6.41 -13.83
CA ALA A 114 0.20 5.87 -12.51
C ALA A 114 0.37 6.96 -11.44
N GLU A 115 -0.42 6.84 -10.38
CA GLU A 115 -0.39 7.76 -9.24
C GLU A 115 0.78 7.43 -8.31
N ALA A 116 1.45 8.47 -7.80
CA ALA A 116 2.49 8.27 -6.80
C ALA A 116 1.88 7.84 -5.46
N THR A 117 2.47 6.83 -4.84
CA THR A 117 2.07 6.35 -3.52
C THR A 117 3.18 6.52 -2.48
N LEU A 118 2.77 6.69 -1.24
CA LEU A 118 3.63 6.68 -0.05
C LEU A 118 3.17 5.53 0.83
N ASN A 119 3.92 4.42 0.80
CA ASN A 119 3.51 3.16 1.38
C ASN A 119 4.18 2.96 2.74
N LEU A 120 3.37 2.89 3.79
CA LEU A 120 3.80 2.66 5.16
C LEU A 120 3.60 1.19 5.51
N TYR A 121 4.64 0.51 6.00
CA TYR A 121 4.55 -0.90 6.36
C TYR A 121 4.93 -1.17 7.81
N TRP A 122 4.18 -2.09 8.40
CA TRP A 122 4.43 -2.64 9.74
C TRP A 122 4.60 -4.14 9.67
N THR A 123 5.30 -4.72 10.64
CA THR A 123 5.09 -6.12 10.97
C THR A 123 3.81 -6.24 11.78
N ALA A 124 3.09 -7.34 11.64
CA ALA A 124 1.86 -7.58 12.38
C ALA A 124 1.70 -9.04 12.75
N ARG A 125 0.88 -9.31 13.77
CA ARG A 125 0.48 -10.66 14.19
C ARG A 125 -1.03 -10.79 14.10
N VAL A 126 -1.50 -12.00 13.82
CA VAL A 126 -2.92 -12.32 13.86
C VAL A 126 -3.41 -12.34 15.30
N THR A 127 -4.56 -11.70 15.55
CA THR A 127 -5.25 -11.68 16.86
C THR A 127 -6.63 -12.32 16.80
N GLY A 128 -7.18 -12.54 15.60
CA GLY A 128 -8.49 -13.15 15.39
C GLY A 128 -8.86 -13.24 13.92
N GLY A 129 -10.10 -13.63 13.66
CA GLY A 129 -10.63 -13.79 12.31
C GLY A 129 -10.30 -15.16 11.71
N GLU A 130 -10.92 -15.43 10.57
CA GLU A 130 -10.63 -16.63 9.75
C GLU A 130 -10.14 -16.14 8.38
N PRO A 131 -9.00 -16.66 7.88
CA PRO A 131 -8.44 -16.18 6.63
C PRO A 131 -9.36 -16.55 5.45
N ALA A 132 -9.86 -15.55 4.76
CA ALA A 132 -10.69 -15.68 3.58
C ALA A 132 -10.42 -14.54 2.61
N PRO A 133 -10.10 -14.81 1.33
CA PRO A 133 -9.89 -13.76 0.35
C PRO A 133 -11.21 -13.05 0.08
N ALA A 134 -11.17 -11.71 0.06
CA ALA A 134 -12.32 -10.86 -0.21
C ALA A 134 -11.88 -9.55 -0.85
N ASP A 135 -12.82 -8.66 -1.19
CA ASP A 135 -12.61 -7.40 -1.87
C ASP A 135 -11.86 -7.58 -3.21
N ASP A 136 -10.72 -6.93 -3.38
CA ASP A 136 -9.87 -7.01 -4.58
C ASP A 136 -8.79 -8.13 -4.51
N VAL A 137 -8.97 -9.08 -3.60
CA VAL A 137 -8.11 -10.26 -3.40
C VAL A 137 -8.84 -11.55 -3.81
N ASP A 138 -8.21 -12.39 -4.64
CA ASP A 138 -8.79 -13.67 -5.10
C ASP A 138 -8.15 -14.92 -4.48
N ASP A 139 -6.99 -14.78 -3.84
CA ASP A 139 -6.28 -15.85 -3.13
C ASP A 139 -5.43 -15.26 -2.01
N LEU A 140 -5.19 -16.03 -0.96
CA LEU A 140 -4.25 -15.71 0.09
C LEU A 140 -3.46 -16.94 0.48
N ARG A 141 -2.17 -16.74 0.79
CA ARG A 141 -1.28 -17.86 1.11
C ARG A 141 -0.22 -17.46 2.13
N TRP A 142 0.05 -18.42 3.03
CA TRP A 142 1.18 -18.37 3.95
C TRP A 142 2.42 -18.93 3.27
N PHE A 143 3.49 -18.12 3.19
CA PHE A 143 4.75 -18.48 2.56
C PHE A 143 5.84 -18.67 3.60
N GLU A 144 6.59 -19.76 3.49
CA GLU A 144 7.84 -19.92 4.21
C GLU A 144 8.84 -18.83 3.76
N ARG A 145 9.72 -18.38 4.65
CA ARG A 145 10.69 -17.32 4.36
C ARG A 145 11.59 -17.60 3.16
N HIS A 146 11.85 -18.86 2.88
CA HIS A 146 12.70 -19.31 1.77
C HIS A 146 11.90 -19.67 0.50
N GLU A 147 10.58 -19.59 0.56
CA GLU A 147 9.65 -19.92 -0.55
C GLU A 147 8.85 -18.73 -1.03
N LEU A 148 9.32 -17.49 -0.73
CA LEU A 148 8.66 -16.28 -1.21
C LEU A 148 8.62 -16.23 -2.74
N PRO A 149 7.55 -15.70 -3.34
CA PRO A 149 7.46 -15.57 -4.79
C PRO A 149 8.63 -14.76 -5.36
N PRO A 150 9.14 -15.13 -6.54
CA PRO A 150 10.18 -14.36 -7.21
C PRO A 150 9.65 -12.97 -7.61
N ALA A 151 10.53 -11.97 -7.73
CA ALA A 151 10.17 -10.59 -8.02
C ALA A 151 9.23 -10.42 -9.23
N GLY A 152 9.31 -11.29 -10.24
CA GLY A 152 8.44 -11.26 -11.42
C GLY A 152 6.99 -11.68 -11.14
N GLU A 153 6.71 -12.30 -10.01
CA GLU A 153 5.36 -12.68 -9.55
C GLU A 153 4.80 -11.70 -8.50
N LEU A 154 5.58 -10.70 -8.08
CA LEU A 154 5.15 -9.66 -7.15
C LEU A 154 4.53 -8.47 -7.89
N ALA A 155 3.56 -7.81 -7.26
CA ALA A 155 2.74 -6.79 -7.90
C ALA A 155 3.51 -5.49 -8.18
N PHE A 156 4.09 -4.88 -7.18
CA PHE A 156 4.68 -3.55 -7.24
C PHE A 156 6.20 -3.62 -7.11
N GLU A 157 6.89 -2.56 -7.56
CA GLU A 157 8.36 -2.49 -7.53
C GLU A 157 8.92 -2.40 -6.10
N ASN A 158 8.16 -1.85 -5.16
CA ASN A 158 8.55 -1.74 -3.77
C ASN A 158 8.44 -3.08 -3.01
N VAL A 159 7.55 -3.99 -3.40
CA VAL A 159 7.28 -5.24 -2.66
C VAL A 159 8.53 -6.08 -2.42
N PRO A 160 9.40 -6.35 -3.42
CA PRO A 160 10.66 -7.06 -3.18
C PRO A 160 11.56 -6.37 -2.16
N LEU A 161 11.58 -5.03 -2.13
CA LEU A 161 12.40 -4.24 -1.20
C LEU A 161 11.86 -4.33 0.22
N VAL A 162 10.54 -4.28 0.37
CA VAL A 162 9.85 -4.43 1.67
C VAL A 162 10.07 -5.84 2.23
N LEU A 163 9.92 -6.88 1.40
CA LEU A 163 10.19 -8.26 1.80
C LEU A 163 11.64 -8.46 2.26
N ALA A 164 12.61 -7.86 1.57
CA ALA A 164 14.01 -7.90 1.98
C ALA A 164 14.23 -7.20 3.34
N ALA A 165 13.60 -6.04 3.55
CA ALA A 165 13.66 -5.31 4.82
C ALA A 165 13.03 -6.13 5.97
N TRP A 166 11.90 -6.78 5.73
CA TRP A 166 11.27 -7.68 6.69
C TRP A 166 12.17 -8.88 7.06
N GLN A 167 12.82 -9.50 6.09
CA GLN A 167 13.77 -10.60 6.37
C GLN A 167 14.92 -10.15 7.27
N LEU A 168 15.46 -8.94 7.04
CA LEU A 168 16.53 -8.35 7.86
C LEU A 168 16.04 -7.99 9.27
N HIS A 169 14.84 -7.42 9.39
CA HIS A 169 14.23 -7.07 10.67
C HIS A 169 14.06 -8.32 11.55
N ALA A 170 13.52 -9.38 11.00
CA ALA A 170 13.32 -10.63 11.70
C ALA A 170 14.63 -11.33 12.15
N GLN A 171 15.74 -11.14 11.42
CA GLN A 171 17.05 -11.64 11.87
C GLN A 171 17.55 -10.86 13.10
N ARG A 172 17.38 -9.54 13.14
CA ARG A 172 17.77 -8.69 14.28
C ARG A 172 16.97 -9.05 15.53
N THR A 173 15.65 -9.16 15.42
CA THR A 173 14.77 -9.49 16.57
C THR A 173 15.08 -10.87 17.17
N ARG A 174 15.64 -11.82 16.40
CA ARG A 174 16.09 -13.14 16.92
C ARG A 174 17.42 -13.08 17.64
N LEU A 175 18.30 -12.13 17.31
CA LEU A 175 19.62 -11.98 17.96
C LEU A 175 19.52 -11.25 19.30
N ASP A 176 18.44 -10.48 19.49
CA ASP A 176 18.20 -9.70 20.72
C ASP A 176 17.39 -10.47 21.79
N ARG A 177 17.08 -11.75 21.53
CA ARG A 177 16.41 -12.70 22.46
C ARG A 177 17.38 -13.76 22.96
#